data_c7cba9c0349f59b49c8e4d1c7e15fe13
#
_entry.id   c7cba9c0349f59b49c8e4d1c7e15fe13
#
_cell.length_a   1.000
_cell.length_b   1.000
_cell.length_c   1.000
_cell.angle_alpha   90.00
_cell.angle_beta   90.00
_cell.angle_gamma   90.00
#
_symmetry.space_group_name_H-M   'P 1'
#
loop_
_entity.id
_entity.type
_entity.pdbx_description
1 polymer ?
#
loop_
_entity_poly.entity_id
_entity_poly.type
_entity_poly.pdbx_seq_one_letter_code
_entity_poly.pdbx_strand_id
1 'polypeptide(L)'
;MTRLLLRGRTLTFLRRPEGVGDVAALRYEEDGGLLLEGGRIVAAGPYAEVEAKAGADAEIVDHRPNLILPGLIDTHAHMPQMQVIASYGAELLDWLNKYTFPEETRFSDPDHARRIAGLFLDELVRQGTTTVAAYCSVHRASAEAFFSAAHARDMLTVAGKVMMDRNAPDGLRDTPQSAYDDTKALIAAWHGKGRQLYAITPRFAITSTPEQMEVAGALMREHPDLHMQTHLSENHAEIAFTLELYPEARDYTDVYERYGLLGRRALFGHCIHLSEREADALAESGSVAVFCPTSNLFLGSGLFDYQRYRRRGRPLRTALATDVGGGTNYSMLRTMDEGYKVIALSGEKLDPLGSFWQATRGNAEALSLVERIGTLDEGSDADIVVLDSGATPSMRIRRERITSLAEELFLLQTLGDDRAVVETYVSGRPAKSVLDGLAAAPV
;
A
#
# COMPACT_ATOMS: atom_id res chain seq x y z
N MET A 1 -11.20 2.35 -29.32
CA MET A 1 -10.49 1.79 -28.13
C MET A 1 -10.88 0.33 -28.04
N THR A 2 -9.94 -0.55 -27.81
CA THR A 2 -10.23 -1.99 -27.67
C THR A 2 -11.04 -2.20 -26.40
N ARG A 3 -12.17 -2.89 -26.48
CA ARG A 3 -12.95 -3.34 -25.33
C ARG A 3 -12.44 -4.71 -24.90
N LEU A 4 -12.26 -4.91 -23.61
CA LEU A 4 -11.84 -6.18 -23.04
C LEU A 4 -12.92 -6.68 -22.09
N LEU A 5 -13.44 -7.89 -22.34
CA LEU A 5 -14.40 -8.57 -21.48
C LEU A 5 -13.72 -9.68 -20.72
N LEU A 6 -13.55 -9.50 -19.42
CA LEU A 6 -13.05 -10.54 -18.52
C LEU A 6 -14.20 -11.40 -18.02
N ARG A 7 -14.03 -12.72 -18.06
CA ARG A 7 -14.98 -13.69 -17.48
C ARG A 7 -14.30 -14.48 -16.38
N GLY A 8 -14.94 -14.61 -15.25
CA GLY A 8 -14.46 -15.40 -14.12
C GLY A 8 -15.38 -15.26 -12.92
N ARG A 9 -14.97 -15.78 -11.79
CA ARG A 9 -15.66 -15.55 -10.52
C ARG A 9 -15.28 -14.17 -10.02
N THR A 10 -16.21 -13.24 -9.85
CA THR A 10 -15.89 -11.88 -9.43
C THR A 10 -16.29 -11.63 -7.99
N LEU A 11 -15.42 -10.94 -7.24
CA LEU A 11 -15.67 -10.53 -5.86
C LEU A 11 -15.29 -9.07 -5.65
N THR A 12 -16.21 -8.27 -5.14
CA THR A 12 -15.95 -6.91 -4.68
C THR A 12 -16.67 -6.63 -3.36
N PHE A 13 -16.11 -5.75 -2.54
CA PHE A 13 -16.69 -5.38 -1.25
C PHE A 13 -17.54 -4.11 -1.38
N LEU A 14 -18.77 -4.13 -0.93
CA LEU A 14 -19.69 -2.99 -0.90
C LEU A 14 -19.47 -2.11 0.33
N ARG A 15 -19.07 -2.73 1.43
CA ARG A 15 -18.71 -2.13 2.70
C ARG A 15 -17.82 -3.09 3.49
N ARG A 16 -17.35 -2.66 4.65
CA ARG A 16 -16.62 -3.54 5.55
C ARG A 16 -17.50 -4.69 6.03
N PRO A 17 -17.05 -5.96 5.90
CA PRO A 17 -17.73 -7.11 6.48
C PRO A 17 -17.70 -7.08 8.02
N GLU A 18 -18.78 -7.52 8.65
CA GLU A 18 -18.86 -7.72 10.11
C GLU A 18 -18.37 -9.10 10.55
N GLY A 19 -18.15 -10.01 9.62
CA GLY A 19 -17.63 -11.36 9.79
C GLY A 19 -17.93 -12.24 8.58
N VAL A 20 -17.50 -13.50 8.61
CA VAL A 20 -17.59 -14.46 7.49
C VAL A 20 -19.02 -14.74 6.98
N GLY A 21 -20.04 -14.46 7.80
CA GLY A 21 -21.46 -14.63 7.43
C GLY A 21 -22.09 -13.38 6.79
N ASP A 22 -21.38 -12.27 6.72
CA ASP A 22 -21.93 -11.00 6.22
C ASP A 22 -21.85 -10.92 4.67
N VAL A 23 -22.62 -11.78 4.02
CA VAL A 23 -22.70 -11.83 2.54
C VAL A 23 -23.26 -10.58 1.93
N ALA A 24 -24.02 -9.76 2.67
CA ALA A 24 -24.55 -8.48 2.20
C ALA A 24 -23.47 -7.38 2.07
N ALA A 25 -22.28 -7.60 2.64
CA ALA A 25 -21.12 -6.73 2.46
C ALA A 25 -20.39 -6.98 1.13
N LEU A 26 -20.77 -8.01 0.36
CA LEU A 26 -20.11 -8.45 -0.86
C LEU A 26 -21.05 -8.35 -2.06
N ARG A 27 -20.45 -8.19 -3.26
CA ARG A 27 -21.04 -8.62 -4.51
C ARG A 27 -20.14 -9.72 -5.08
N TYR A 28 -20.66 -10.94 -5.14
CA TYR A 28 -19.96 -12.11 -5.64
C TYR A 28 -20.77 -12.78 -6.73
N GLU A 29 -20.13 -13.00 -7.88
CA GLU A 29 -20.72 -13.70 -9.04
C GLU A 29 -19.90 -14.95 -9.34
N GLU A 30 -20.55 -16.12 -9.36
CA GLU A 30 -19.92 -17.39 -9.71
C GLU A 30 -19.47 -17.44 -11.18
N ASP A 31 -20.22 -16.80 -12.07
CA ASP A 31 -19.90 -16.58 -13.49
C ASP A 31 -20.09 -15.09 -13.77
N GLY A 32 -19.11 -14.30 -13.36
CA GLY A 32 -19.13 -12.85 -13.49
C GLY A 32 -18.43 -12.37 -14.75
N GLY A 33 -18.79 -11.15 -15.16
CA GLY A 33 -18.19 -10.42 -16.26
C GLY A 33 -17.75 -9.01 -15.83
N LEU A 34 -16.63 -8.56 -16.37
CA LEU A 34 -16.16 -7.17 -16.28
C LEU A 34 -15.85 -6.68 -17.68
N LEU A 35 -16.53 -5.64 -18.14
CA LEU A 35 -16.21 -4.97 -19.39
C LEU A 35 -15.32 -3.77 -19.13
N LEU A 36 -14.16 -3.76 -19.75
CA LEU A 36 -13.13 -2.73 -19.59
C LEU A 36 -13.04 -1.90 -20.86
N GLU A 37 -13.02 -0.58 -20.73
CA GLU A 37 -12.82 0.37 -21.82
C GLU A 37 -12.11 1.62 -21.30
N GLY A 38 -11.05 2.06 -22.00
CA GLY A 38 -10.34 3.30 -21.66
C GLY A 38 -9.72 3.32 -20.26
N GLY A 39 -9.34 2.14 -19.74
CA GLY A 39 -8.75 2.01 -18.40
C GLY A 39 -9.78 2.00 -17.26
N ARG A 40 -11.08 1.90 -17.58
CA ARG A 40 -12.21 1.90 -16.65
C ARG A 40 -13.04 0.63 -16.76
N ILE A 41 -13.71 0.28 -15.66
CA ILE A 41 -14.77 -0.73 -15.66
C ILE A 41 -16.06 -0.02 -16.13
N VAL A 42 -16.59 -0.43 -17.29
CA VAL A 42 -17.81 0.18 -17.86
C VAL A 42 -19.05 -0.67 -17.69
N ALA A 43 -18.88 -1.96 -17.33
CA ALA A 43 -19.96 -2.82 -16.86
C ALA A 43 -19.39 -3.92 -15.96
N ALA A 44 -20.14 -4.32 -14.93
CA ALA A 44 -19.81 -5.39 -14.01
C ALA A 44 -21.09 -6.11 -13.55
N GLY A 45 -21.05 -7.44 -13.41
CA GLY A 45 -22.19 -8.24 -12.96
C GLY A 45 -22.17 -9.67 -13.50
N PRO A 46 -23.33 -10.36 -13.57
CA PRO A 46 -23.42 -11.67 -14.20
C PRO A 46 -22.91 -11.65 -15.65
N TYR A 47 -22.12 -12.64 -16.03
CA TYR A 47 -21.42 -12.65 -17.33
C TYR A 47 -22.34 -12.41 -18.51
N ALA A 48 -23.50 -13.10 -18.58
CA ALA A 48 -24.43 -12.97 -19.69
C ALA A 48 -24.99 -11.53 -19.87
N GLU A 49 -25.16 -10.79 -18.77
CA GLU A 49 -25.63 -9.41 -18.80
C GLU A 49 -24.53 -8.44 -19.29
N VAL A 50 -23.29 -8.71 -18.89
CA VAL A 50 -22.13 -7.90 -19.29
C VAL A 50 -21.73 -8.19 -20.75
N GLU A 51 -21.78 -9.47 -21.16
CA GLU A 51 -21.52 -9.89 -22.54
C GLU A 51 -22.48 -9.21 -23.53
N ALA A 52 -23.76 -9.11 -23.16
CA ALA A 52 -24.77 -8.41 -23.99
C ALA A 52 -24.44 -6.92 -24.20
N LYS A 53 -23.67 -6.29 -23.30
CA LYS A 53 -23.21 -4.90 -23.40
C LYS A 53 -21.86 -4.77 -24.11
N ALA A 54 -21.09 -5.85 -24.25
CA ALA A 54 -19.72 -5.81 -24.75
C ALA A 54 -19.59 -5.45 -26.22
N GLY A 55 -20.58 -5.88 -27.05
CA GLY A 55 -20.52 -5.73 -28.50
C GLY A 55 -19.66 -6.81 -29.17
N ALA A 56 -19.76 -6.94 -30.49
CA ALA A 56 -19.12 -8.01 -31.25
C ALA A 56 -17.58 -7.88 -31.34
N ASP A 57 -17.05 -6.68 -31.11
CA ASP A 57 -15.62 -6.37 -31.25
C ASP A 57 -14.85 -6.45 -29.93
N ALA A 58 -15.50 -6.86 -28.82
CA ALA A 58 -14.83 -7.02 -27.54
C ALA A 58 -13.96 -8.28 -27.53
N GLU A 59 -12.71 -8.13 -27.13
CA GLU A 59 -11.85 -9.26 -26.83
C GLU A 59 -12.31 -9.93 -25.53
N ILE A 60 -12.46 -11.26 -25.55
CA ILE A 60 -12.90 -12.02 -24.37
C ILE A 60 -11.70 -12.77 -23.78
N VAL A 61 -11.44 -12.55 -22.50
CA VAL A 61 -10.45 -13.32 -21.71
C VAL A 61 -11.18 -14.11 -20.64
N ASP A 62 -11.11 -15.43 -20.72
CA ASP A 62 -11.73 -16.36 -19.79
C ASP A 62 -10.76 -16.79 -18.71
N HIS A 63 -10.97 -16.31 -17.49
CA HIS A 63 -10.17 -16.63 -16.30
C HIS A 63 -10.76 -17.75 -15.44
N ARG A 64 -11.86 -18.38 -15.84
CA ARG A 64 -12.43 -19.46 -15.04
C ARG A 64 -11.47 -20.63 -14.86
N PRO A 65 -11.40 -21.25 -13.67
CA PRO A 65 -12.25 -21.05 -12.49
C PRO A 65 -11.70 -20.03 -11.47
N ASN A 66 -10.82 -19.14 -11.87
CA ASN A 66 -10.11 -18.22 -10.99
C ASN A 66 -11.00 -17.09 -10.45
N LEU A 67 -10.56 -16.48 -9.37
CA LEU A 67 -11.25 -15.39 -8.69
C LEU A 67 -10.68 -14.04 -9.16
N ILE A 68 -11.54 -13.15 -9.61
CA ILE A 68 -11.23 -11.79 -10.05
C ILE A 68 -11.62 -10.82 -8.93
N LEU A 69 -10.66 -10.03 -8.44
CA LEU A 69 -10.83 -9.01 -7.40
C LEU A 69 -10.31 -7.65 -7.87
N PRO A 70 -10.68 -6.55 -7.17
CA PRO A 70 -9.93 -5.30 -7.31
C PRO A 70 -8.45 -5.54 -7.04
N GLY A 71 -7.58 -4.85 -7.77
CA GLY A 71 -6.15 -4.91 -7.53
C GLY A 71 -5.79 -4.61 -6.07
N LEU A 72 -4.79 -5.32 -5.56
CA LEU A 72 -4.34 -5.13 -4.19
C LEU A 72 -3.67 -3.76 -4.03
N ILE A 73 -3.83 -3.17 -2.85
CA ILE A 73 -3.35 -1.82 -2.53
C ILE A 73 -2.38 -1.92 -1.35
N ASP A 74 -1.17 -1.41 -1.51
CA ASP A 74 -0.17 -1.30 -0.45
C ASP A 74 -0.06 0.15 0.01
N THR A 75 -0.28 0.41 1.29
CA THR A 75 -0.36 1.78 1.82
C THR A 75 0.92 2.28 2.48
N HIS A 76 2.00 1.49 2.44
CA HIS A 76 3.29 1.88 2.99
C HIS A 76 4.40 0.94 2.48
N ALA A 77 5.30 1.45 1.67
CA ALA A 77 6.46 0.71 1.17
C ALA A 77 7.64 1.64 0.86
N HIS A 78 8.85 1.12 0.94
CA HIS A 78 10.09 1.88 0.72
C HIS A 78 10.78 1.43 -0.57
N MET A 79 10.54 2.12 -1.69
CA MET A 79 11.16 1.77 -2.97
C MET A 79 12.70 1.68 -2.89
N PRO A 80 13.41 2.61 -2.20
CA PRO A 80 14.87 2.54 -2.14
C PRO A 80 15.42 1.34 -1.37
N GLN A 81 14.60 0.65 -0.58
CA GLN A 81 15.04 -0.44 0.28
C GLN A 81 14.92 -1.82 -0.37
N MET A 82 14.58 -1.88 -1.67
CA MET A 82 14.45 -3.14 -2.41
C MET A 82 15.68 -4.05 -2.27
N GLN A 83 16.89 -3.49 -2.25
CA GLN A 83 18.13 -4.26 -2.18
C GLN A 83 18.57 -4.63 -0.75
N VAL A 84 17.88 -4.13 0.27
CA VAL A 84 18.18 -4.46 1.68
C VAL A 84 17.06 -5.27 2.36
N ILE A 85 16.04 -5.65 1.62
CA ILE A 85 15.00 -6.56 2.13
C ILE A 85 15.63 -7.83 2.69
N ALA A 86 15.12 -8.32 3.83
CA ALA A 86 15.63 -9.48 4.53
C ALA A 86 17.10 -9.36 5.01
N SER A 87 17.64 -8.15 5.13
CA SER A 87 18.95 -7.94 5.76
C SER A 87 18.85 -8.12 7.27
N TYR A 88 19.74 -8.92 7.86
CA TYR A 88 19.71 -9.22 9.29
C TYR A 88 20.09 -7.99 10.13
N GLY A 89 19.14 -7.45 10.88
CA GLY A 89 19.29 -6.36 11.85
C GLY A 89 18.73 -6.76 13.21
N ALA A 90 19.37 -6.28 14.30
CA ALA A 90 18.92 -6.62 15.64
C ALA A 90 17.72 -5.77 16.09
N GLU A 91 17.74 -4.48 15.77
CA GLU A 91 16.71 -3.50 16.12
C GLU A 91 16.60 -2.41 15.04
N LEU A 92 15.50 -1.66 15.05
CA LEU A 92 15.17 -0.65 14.04
C LEU A 92 16.34 0.33 13.77
N LEU A 93 16.84 1.02 14.79
CA LEU A 93 17.87 2.06 14.59
C LEU A 93 19.21 1.49 14.11
N ASP A 94 19.59 0.29 14.56
CA ASP A 94 20.78 -0.42 14.07
C ASP A 94 20.61 -0.83 12.61
N TRP A 95 19.45 -1.38 12.25
CA TRP A 95 19.12 -1.79 10.89
C TRP A 95 19.13 -0.60 9.91
N LEU A 96 18.57 0.56 10.33
CA LEU A 96 18.61 1.80 9.55
C LEU A 96 20.04 2.25 9.24
N ASN A 97 20.90 2.29 10.26
CA ASN A 97 22.30 2.76 10.11
C ASN A 97 23.16 1.79 9.29
N LYS A 98 22.94 0.48 9.44
CA LYS A 98 23.79 -0.54 8.84
C LYS A 98 23.45 -0.84 7.39
N TYR A 99 22.18 -0.86 7.05
CA TYR A 99 21.71 -1.30 5.73
C TYR A 99 20.97 -0.20 4.96
N THR A 100 19.99 0.42 5.58
CA THR A 100 19.03 1.30 4.92
C THR A 100 19.67 2.60 4.46
N PHE A 101 20.29 3.34 5.35
CA PHE A 101 20.90 4.64 5.00
C PHE A 101 22.02 4.53 3.96
N PRO A 102 22.94 3.53 4.05
CA PRO A 102 23.90 3.30 2.98
C PRO A 102 23.27 3.03 1.61
N GLU A 103 22.21 2.23 1.56
CA GLU A 103 21.52 1.95 0.30
C GLU A 103 20.76 3.16 -0.23
N GLU A 104 20.00 3.86 0.62
CA GLU A 104 19.24 5.04 0.20
C GLU A 104 20.13 6.19 -0.31
N THR A 105 21.36 6.30 0.16
CA THR A 105 22.36 7.27 -0.34
C THR A 105 22.70 7.06 -1.80
N ARG A 106 22.65 5.82 -2.32
CA ARG A 106 22.94 5.48 -3.72
C ARG A 106 21.92 6.08 -4.70
N PHE A 107 20.76 6.49 -4.23
CA PHE A 107 19.70 7.09 -5.05
C PHE A 107 19.99 8.55 -5.45
N SER A 108 21.14 9.08 -5.07
CA SER A 108 21.74 10.27 -5.70
C SER A 108 22.13 10.02 -7.16
N ASP A 109 22.40 8.77 -7.55
CA ASP A 109 22.62 8.34 -8.92
C ASP A 109 21.27 8.11 -9.64
N PRO A 110 20.94 8.92 -10.68
CA PRO A 110 19.68 8.78 -11.41
C PRO A 110 19.54 7.45 -12.17
N ASP A 111 20.64 6.82 -12.61
CA ASP A 111 20.59 5.54 -13.31
C ASP A 111 20.23 4.41 -12.34
N HIS A 112 20.85 4.42 -11.15
CA HIS A 112 20.48 3.50 -10.08
C HIS A 112 19.01 3.69 -9.69
N ALA A 113 18.58 4.93 -9.48
CA ALA A 113 17.19 5.24 -9.11
C ALA A 113 16.19 4.74 -10.17
N ARG A 114 16.45 4.95 -11.47
CA ARG A 114 15.59 4.48 -12.56
C ARG A 114 15.50 2.95 -12.59
N ARG A 115 16.64 2.27 -12.45
CA ARG A 115 16.70 0.81 -12.44
C ARG A 115 15.88 0.22 -11.31
N ILE A 116 16.07 0.71 -10.08
CA ILE A 116 15.39 0.18 -8.89
C ILE A 116 13.90 0.51 -8.93
N ALA A 117 13.50 1.73 -9.32
CA ALA A 117 12.10 2.11 -9.45
C ALA A 117 11.35 1.20 -10.44
N GLY A 118 11.96 0.88 -11.58
CA GLY A 118 11.39 -0.06 -12.56
C GLY A 118 11.18 -1.45 -11.96
N LEU A 119 12.22 -2.04 -11.35
CA LEU A 119 12.16 -3.36 -10.74
C LEU A 119 11.16 -3.44 -9.58
N PHE A 120 11.10 -2.40 -8.75
CA PHE A 120 10.16 -2.32 -7.64
C PHE A 120 8.70 -2.37 -8.11
N LEU A 121 8.35 -1.56 -9.10
CA LEU A 121 6.99 -1.54 -9.65
C LEU A 121 6.63 -2.84 -10.39
N ASP A 122 7.59 -3.44 -11.10
CA ASP A 122 7.39 -4.72 -11.76
C ASP A 122 7.13 -5.84 -10.73
N GLU A 123 7.85 -5.81 -9.60
CA GLU A 123 7.62 -6.79 -8.52
C GLU A 123 6.24 -6.61 -7.88
N LEU A 124 5.79 -5.38 -7.62
CA LEU A 124 4.43 -5.12 -7.13
C LEU A 124 3.37 -5.71 -8.07
N VAL A 125 3.53 -5.50 -9.38
CA VAL A 125 2.62 -6.07 -10.39
C VAL A 125 2.61 -7.60 -10.34
N ARG A 126 3.78 -8.26 -10.21
CA ARG A 126 3.85 -9.72 -10.08
C ARG A 126 3.11 -10.24 -8.86
N GLN A 127 3.05 -9.44 -7.79
CA GLN A 127 2.35 -9.77 -6.54
C GLN A 127 0.87 -9.36 -6.52
N GLY A 128 0.33 -8.81 -7.63
CA GLY A 128 -1.08 -8.41 -7.73
C GLY A 128 -1.37 -7.02 -7.17
N THR A 129 -0.35 -6.25 -6.79
CA THR A 129 -0.49 -4.89 -6.28
C THR A 129 -0.53 -3.88 -7.42
N THR A 130 -1.61 -3.11 -7.51
CA THR A 130 -1.85 -2.12 -8.58
C THR A 130 -1.73 -0.68 -8.10
N THR A 131 -1.76 -0.46 -6.79
CA THR A 131 -1.63 0.86 -6.16
C THR A 131 -0.70 0.77 -4.96
N VAL A 132 0.21 1.74 -4.82
CA VAL A 132 1.14 1.80 -3.70
C VAL A 132 1.30 3.22 -3.15
N ALA A 133 1.35 3.35 -1.80
CA ALA A 133 1.88 4.53 -1.15
C ALA A 133 3.36 4.28 -0.83
N ALA A 134 4.27 5.02 -1.50
CA ALA A 134 5.70 4.72 -1.48
C ALA A 134 6.54 5.89 -0.97
N TYR A 135 7.54 5.55 -0.18
CA TYR A 135 8.65 6.44 0.19
C TYR A 135 9.74 6.35 -0.87
N CYS A 136 10.19 7.50 -1.36
CA CYS A 136 11.42 7.60 -2.15
C CYS A 136 12.60 7.97 -1.23
N SER A 137 13.82 8.12 -1.78
CA SER A 137 14.95 8.64 -1.01
C SER A 137 14.84 10.17 -0.82
N VAL A 138 15.76 10.76 -0.06
CA VAL A 138 15.89 12.22 0.09
C VAL A 138 16.22 12.92 -1.23
N HIS A 139 16.78 12.20 -2.18
CA HIS A 139 17.21 12.74 -3.48
C HIS A 139 16.00 12.94 -4.40
N ARG A 140 15.89 14.13 -4.99
CA ARG A 140 14.88 14.45 -5.99
C ARG A 140 14.86 13.45 -7.15
N ALA A 141 16.03 13.01 -7.61
CA ALA A 141 16.16 12.02 -8.69
C ALA A 141 15.45 10.70 -8.37
N SER A 142 15.42 10.29 -7.11
CA SER A 142 14.71 9.09 -6.66
C SER A 142 13.19 9.20 -6.90
N ALA A 143 12.59 10.32 -6.51
CA ALA A 143 11.16 10.56 -6.70
C ALA A 143 10.81 10.75 -8.19
N GLU A 144 11.62 11.47 -8.95
CA GLU A 144 11.43 11.62 -10.41
C GLU A 144 11.50 10.27 -11.13
N ALA A 145 12.45 9.42 -10.77
CA ALA A 145 12.57 8.07 -11.32
C ALA A 145 11.34 7.20 -11.02
N PHE A 146 10.88 7.24 -9.76
CA PHE A 146 9.69 6.50 -9.33
C PHE A 146 8.44 6.94 -10.09
N PHE A 147 8.13 8.24 -10.08
CA PHE A 147 6.94 8.76 -10.76
C PHE A 147 6.99 8.54 -12.27
N SER A 148 8.16 8.69 -12.89
CA SER A 148 8.34 8.42 -14.32
C SER A 148 8.06 6.95 -14.66
N ALA A 149 8.58 6.01 -13.86
CA ALA A 149 8.38 4.59 -14.06
C ALA A 149 6.91 4.17 -13.81
N ALA A 150 6.26 4.74 -12.77
CA ALA A 150 4.86 4.50 -12.47
C ALA A 150 3.92 5.08 -13.55
N HIS A 151 4.20 6.28 -14.02
CA HIS A 151 3.46 6.93 -15.10
C HIS A 151 3.53 6.12 -16.41
N ALA A 152 4.71 5.60 -16.75
CA ALA A 152 4.90 4.76 -17.94
C ALA A 152 4.10 3.45 -17.87
N ARG A 153 3.82 2.93 -16.66
CA ARG A 153 3.00 1.73 -16.40
C ARG A 153 1.52 2.04 -16.20
N ASP A 154 1.15 3.31 -16.18
CA ASP A 154 -0.20 3.75 -15.83
C ASP A 154 -0.66 3.30 -14.43
N MET A 155 0.29 3.01 -13.52
CA MET A 155 0.00 2.66 -12.12
C MET A 155 -0.45 3.89 -11.34
N LEU A 156 -1.43 3.71 -10.46
CA LEU A 156 -1.79 4.73 -9.48
C LEU A 156 -0.81 4.67 -8.31
N THR A 157 -0.19 5.80 -7.98
CA THR A 157 0.74 5.87 -6.86
C THR A 157 0.52 7.12 -6.01
N VAL A 158 0.77 6.97 -4.72
CA VAL A 158 0.89 8.06 -3.76
C VAL A 158 2.33 8.04 -3.28
N ALA A 159 3.16 9.03 -3.62
CA ALA A 159 4.58 8.98 -3.28
C ALA A 159 5.16 10.37 -3.03
N GLY A 160 6.33 10.41 -2.42
CA GLY A 160 7.05 11.65 -2.19
C GLY A 160 8.53 11.45 -1.91
N LYS A 161 9.29 12.50 -2.19
CA LYS A 161 10.67 12.63 -1.74
C LYS A 161 10.67 12.66 -0.21
N VAL A 162 11.48 11.82 0.42
CA VAL A 162 11.69 11.86 1.88
C VAL A 162 12.38 13.17 2.28
N MET A 163 11.97 13.75 3.42
CA MET A 163 12.55 14.92 4.03
C MET A 163 13.34 14.47 5.27
N MET A 164 14.64 14.75 5.30
CA MET A 164 15.56 14.47 6.41
C MET A 164 16.65 15.52 6.44
N ASP A 165 16.83 16.24 7.55
CA ASP A 165 17.85 17.27 7.72
C ASP A 165 18.76 17.07 8.94
N ARG A 166 18.46 16.05 9.78
CA ARG A 166 19.31 15.65 10.94
C ARG A 166 19.32 14.14 11.14
N ASN A 167 20.21 13.65 12.00
CA ASN A 167 20.32 12.24 12.43
C ASN A 167 20.35 11.22 11.26
N ALA A 168 20.95 11.62 10.15
CA ALA A 168 21.20 10.80 8.97
C ALA A 168 22.59 11.12 8.40
N PRO A 169 23.20 10.22 7.61
CA PRO A 169 24.48 10.51 6.95
C PRO A 169 24.43 11.77 6.09
N ASP A 170 25.55 12.48 5.95
CA ASP A 170 25.62 13.73 5.19
C ASP A 170 25.09 13.60 3.75
N GLY A 171 25.38 12.46 3.08
CA GLY A 171 24.88 12.18 1.72
C GLY A 171 23.40 11.82 1.66
N LEU A 172 22.68 11.81 2.78
CA LEU A 172 21.27 11.49 2.88
C LEU A 172 20.49 12.56 3.67
N ARG A 173 21.00 13.79 3.69
CA ARG A 173 20.32 14.94 4.30
C ARG A 173 20.02 16.01 3.26
N ASP A 174 18.87 16.62 3.39
CA ASP A 174 18.52 17.88 2.76
C ASP A 174 18.64 19.04 3.77
N THR A 175 18.16 20.21 3.39
CA THR A 175 17.94 21.35 4.28
C THR A 175 16.47 21.72 4.24
N PRO A 176 15.93 22.45 5.22
CA PRO A 176 14.55 22.93 5.16
C PRO A 176 14.24 23.65 3.83
N GLN A 177 15.18 24.48 3.34
CA GLN A 177 15.00 25.21 2.06
C GLN A 177 14.98 24.26 0.86
N SER A 178 15.97 23.36 0.74
CA SER A 178 16.02 22.43 -0.40
C SER A 178 14.87 21.42 -0.35
N ALA A 179 14.44 20.99 0.86
CA ALA A 179 13.26 20.16 1.03
C ALA A 179 11.99 20.83 0.50
N TYR A 180 11.81 22.13 0.79
CA TYR A 180 10.70 22.93 0.27
C TYR A 180 10.74 23.06 -1.25
N ASP A 181 11.87 23.52 -1.79
CA ASP A 181 12.01 23.83 -3.22
C ASP A 181 11.86 22.58 -4.09
N ASP A 182 12.53 21.48 -3.73
CA ASP A 182 12.45 20.21 -4.45
C ASP A 182 11.05 19.59 -4.36
N THR A 183 10.42 19.66 -3.19
CA THR A 183 9.05 19.16 -3.01
C THR A 183 8.06 19.95 -3.87
N LYS A 184 8.14 21.28 -3.88
CA LYS A 184 7.28 22.10 -4.75
C LYS A 184 7.48 21.79 -6.22
N ALA A 185 8.73 21.64 -6.66
CA ALA A 185 9.04 21.28 -8.03
C ALA A 185 8.46 19.91 -8.42
N LEU A 186 8.56 18.92 -7.52
CA LEU A 186 8.00 17.58 -7.72
C LEU A 186 6.47 17.57 -7.71
N ILE A 187 5.82 18.35 -6.83
CA ILE A 187 4.36 18.53 -6.84
C ILE A 187 3.92 19.09 -8.19
N ALA A 188 4.54 20.17 -8.65
CA ALA A 188 4.21 20.79 -9.93
C ALA A 188 4.42 19.86 -11.14
N ALA A 189 5.41 18.96 -11.07
CA ALA A 189 5.72 18.04 -12.14
C ALA A 189 4.83 16.79 -12.18
N TRP A 190 4.40 16.31 -11.01
CA TRP A 190 3.83 14.97 -10.90
C TRP A 190 2.45 14.89 -10.28
N HIS A 191 2.07 15.78 -9.34
CA HIS A 191 0.75 15.67 -8.72
C HIS A 191 -0.36 15.90 -9.74
N GLY A 192 -1.27 14.93 -9.89
CA GLY A 192 -2.34 14.95 -10.89
C GLY A 192 -1.90 14.64 -12.32
N LYS A 193 -0.63 14.32 -12.58
CA LYS A 193 -0.16 13.90 -13.89
C LYS A 193 -0.49 12.42 -14.11
N GLY A 194 -1.47 12.16 -14.98
CA GLY A 194 -2.02 10.80 -15.12
C GLY A 194 -2.64 10.32 -13.82
N ARG A 195 -2.06 9.29 -13.25
CA ARG A 195 -2.55 8.67 -12.00
C ARG A 195 -1.60 8.90 -10.81
N GLN A 196 -0.66 9.87 -10.91
CA GLN A 196 0.34 10.13 -9.88
C GLN A 196 -0.19 11.12 -8.84
N LEU A 197 -0.05 10.81 -7.56
CA LEU A 197 -0.41 11.67 -6.43
C LEU A 197 0.82 11.89 -5.56
N TYR A 198 1.09 13.14 -5.21
CA TYR A 198 2.23 13.46 -4.35
C TYR A 198 1.85 13.36 -2.86
N ALA A 199 2.80 12.90 -2.03
CA ALA A 199 2.71 12.91 -0.58
C ALA A 199 3.86 13.73 0.03
N ILE A 200 3.53 14.64 0.94
CA ILE A 200 4.53 15.28 1.80
C ILE A 200 5.07 14.20 2.74
N THR A 201 6.40 14.01 2.73
CA THR A 201 7.00 12.81 3.34
C THR A 201 8.13 13.15 4.32
N PRO A 202 7.88 13.77 5.48
CA PRO A 202 8.85 13.75 6.56
C PRO A 202 9.05 12.31 7.00
N ARG A 203 10.29 11.78 6.95
CA ARG A 203 10.52 10.35 7.22
C ARG A 203 9.96 9.95 8.58
N PHE A 204 10.43 10.61 9.63
CA PHE A 204 9.93 10.56 11.00
C PHE A 204 10.55 11.69 11.82
N ALA A 205 10.03 11.97 13.00
CA ALA A 205 10.44 13.13 13.80
C ALA A 205 11.95 13.13 14.16
N ILE A 206 12.57 11.96 14.32
CA ILE A 206 14.01 11.86 14.65
C ILE A 206 14.89 12.50 13.57
N THR A 207 14.52 12.34 12.30
CA THR A 207 15.33 12.85 11.18
C THR A 207 14.92 14.22 10.68
N SER A 208 13.98 14.90 11.34
CA SER A 208 13.53 16.24 10.95
C SER A 208 13.72 17.23 12.10
N THR A 209 14.30 18.41 11.81
CA THR A 209 14.33 19.52 12.75
C THR A 209 12.96 20.19 12.85
N PRO A 210 12.70 21.02 13.90
CA PRO A 210 11.51 21.86 13.95
C PRO A 210 11.31 22.70 12.67
N GLU A 211 12.38 23.26 12.13
CA GLU A 211 12.37 24.05 10.89
C GLU A 211 11.91 23.20 9.69
N GLN A 212 12.34 21.95 9.58
CA GLN A 212 11.88 21.07 8.50
C GLN A 212 10.43 20.64 8.71
N MET A 213 9.98 20.43 9.94
CA MET A 213 8.57 20.17 10.25
C MET A 213 7.67 21.36 9.89
N GLU A 214 8.13 22.61 10.14
CA GLU A 214 7.43 23.82 9.69
C GLU A 214 7.29 23.86 8.16
N VAL A 215 8.33 23.47 7.44
CA VAL A 215 8.28 23.34 5.97
C VAL A 215 7.23 22.33 5.54
N ALA A 216 7.19 21.14 6.17
CA ALA A 216 6.18 20.12 5.87
C ALA A 216 4.76 20.66 6.12
N GLY A 217 4.54 21.34 7.26
CA GLY A 217 3.27 21.98 7.58
C GLY A 217 2.89 23.11 6.62
N ALA A 218 3.86 23.93 6.17
CA ALA A 218 3.63 24.95 5.16
C ALA A 218 3.17 24.36 3.83
N LEU A 219 3.84 23.31 3.36
CA LEU A 219 3.49 22.59 2.14
C LEU A 219 2.08 21.98 2.22
N MET A 220 1.70 21.41 3.36
CA MET A 220 0.34 20.88 3.57
C MET A 220 -0.72 22.00 3.53
N ARG A 221 -0.42 23.19 4.05
CA ARG A 221 -1.34 24.35 3.99
C ARG A 221 -1.45 24.92 2.58
N GLU A 222 -0.35 24.93 1.82
CA GLU A 222 -0.33 25.41 0.43
C GLU A 222 -1.04 24.44 -0.53
N HIS A 223 -1.03 23.14 -0.21
CA HIS A 223 -1.55 22.05 -1.04
C HIS A 223 -2.44 21.10 -0.22
N PRO A 224 -3.65 21.51 0.16
CA PRO A 224 -4.52 20.75 1.10
C PRO A 224 -5.09 19.44 0.49
N ASP A 225 -4.93 19.23 -0.79
CA ASP A 225 -5.35 18.02 -1.53
C ASP A 225 -4.29 16.92 -1.55
N LEU A 226 -3.07 17.20 -1.10
CA LEU A 226 -2.00 16.22 -1.01
C LEU A 226 -2.21 15.19 0.11
N HIS A 227 -1.51 14.08 -0.02
CA HIS A 227 -1.29 13.16 1.10
C HIS A 227 -0.10 13.61 1.94
N MET A 228 -0.06 13.15 3.18
CA MET A 228 1.11 13.17 4.06
C MET A 228 1.40 11.74 4.50
N GLN A 229 2.66 11.36 4.57
CA GLN A 229 3.07 10.06 5.09
C GLN A 229 4.31 10.17 5.95
N THR A 230 4.34 9.41 7.06
CA THR A 230 5.44 9.39 8.03
C THR A 230 5.36 8.12 8.89
N HIS A 231 6.35 7.91 9.77
CA HIS A 231 6.38 6.83 10.77
C HIS A 231 6.00 7.38 12.14
N LEU A 232 5.35 6.56 12.96
CA LEU A 232 4.87 6.96 14.28
C LEU A 232 4.83 5.79 15.26
N SER A 233 5.53 5.96 16.39
CA SER A 233 5.43 5.07 17.56
C SER A 233 5.62 3.58 17.23
N GLU A 234 6.65 3.29 16.45
CA GLU A 234 7.02 1.93 16.05
C GLU A 234 7.77 1.21 17.17
N ASN A 235 8.72 1.89 17.85
CA ASN A 235 9.62 1.30 18.82
C ASN A 235 9.77 2.20 20.05
N HIS A 236 9.92 1.62 21.25
CA HIS A 236 10.06 2.40 22.49
C HIS A 236 11.32 3.28 22.51
N ALA A 237 12.46 2.80 21.96
CA ALA A 237 13.67 3.61 21.88
C ALA A 237 13.48 4.80 20.92
N GLU A 238 12.77 4.59 19.80
CA GLU A 238 12.37 5.64 18.87
C GLU A 238 11.50 6.71 19.55
N ILE A 239 10.49 6.30 20.33
CA ILE A 239 9.62 7.22 21.07
C ILE A 239 10.43 8.05 22.08
N ALA A 240 11.28 7.39 22.87
CA ALA A 240 12.12 8.07 23.87
C ALA A 240 13.03 9.11 23.20
N PHE A 241 13.70 8.72 22.11
CA PHE A 241 14.61 9.62 21.39
C PHE A 241 13.85 10.79 20.73
N THR A 242 12.65 10.55 20.22
CA THR A 242 11.80 11.64 19.71
C THR A 242 11.47 12.66 20.78
N LEU A 243 11.11 12.23 22.00
CA LEU A 243 10.76 13.13 23.11
C LEU A 243 11.99 13.87 23.66
N GLU A 244 13.18 13.32 23.55
CA GLU A 244 14.44 14.05 23.83
C GLU A 244 14.67 15.19 22.84
N LEU A 245 14.34 14.96 21.55
CA LEU A 245 14.51 15.94 20.47
C LEU A 245 13.42 17.01 20.43
N TYR A 246 12.24 16.71 20.98
CA TYR A 246 11.06 17.60 21.04
C TYR A 246 10.50 17.66 22.46
N PRO A 247 11.26 18.25 23.40
CA PRO A 247 10.90 18.22 24.83
C PRO A 247 9.62 19.00 25.18
N GLU A 248 9.15 19.84 24.28
CA GLU A 248 7.88 20.59 24.42
C GLU A 248 6.66 19.78 23.99
N ALA A 249 6.84 18.64 23.32
CA ALA A 249 5.73 17.80 22.87
C ALA A 249 5.18 16.94 24.03
N ARG A 250 3.87 16.78 24.08
CA ARG A 250 3.19 15.93 25.10
C ARG A 250 3.50 14.45 24.89
N ASP A 251 3.63 14.04 23.63
CA ASP A 251 3.92 12.70 23.15
C ASP A 251 4.34 12.77 21.66
N TYR A 252 4.62 11.60 21.05
CA TYR A 252 5.14 11.57 19.69
C TYR A 252 4.12 12.09 18.66
N THR A 253 2.85 11.77 18.77
CA THR A 253 1.80 12.29 17.87
C THR A 253 1.66 13.80 17.97
N ASP A 254 1.86 14.39 19.18
CA ASP A 254 1.82 15.83 19.39
C ASP A 254 2.89 16.59 18.58
N VAL A 255 4.02 15.94 18.28
CA VAL A 255 5.02 16.53 17.37
C VAL A 255 4.39 16.84 16.03
N TYR A 256 3.70 15.88 15.42
CA TYR A 256 3.05 16.07 14.11
C TYR A 256 1.82 16.99 14.20
N GLU A 257 1.06 16.89 15.28
CA GLU A 257 -0.11 17.71 15.53
C GLU A 257 0.22 19.22 15.54
N ARG A 258 1.31 19.61 16.22
CA ARG A 258 1.79 20.99 16.32
C ARG A 258 2.10 21.63 14.98
N TYR A 259 2.60 20.85 14.02
CA TYR A 259 2.92 21.34 12.68
C TYR A 259 1.78 21.18 11.67
N GLY A 260 0.57 20.73 12.13
CA GLY A 260 -0.62 20.60 11.29
C GLY A 260 -0.53 19.45 10.29
N LEU A 261 0.20 18.36 10.64
CA LEU A 261 0.42 17.19 9.79
C LEU A 261 -0.61 16.08 10.00
N LEU A 262 -1.57 16.25 10.93
CA LEU A 262 -2.69 15.34 11.10
C LEU A 262 -3.82 15.68 10.11
N GLY A 263 -4.53 14.67 9.61
CA GLY A 263 -5.67 14.89 8.73
C GLY A 263 -6.09 13.64 7.96
N ARG A 264 -7.21 13.75 7.24
CA ARG A 264 -7.85 12.63 6.55
C ARG A 264 -6.96 11.92 5.51
N ARG A 265 -5.96 12.60 4.95
CA ARG A 265 -5.00 12.06 3.97
C ARG A 265 -3.61 11.86 4.58
N ALA A 266 -3.51 11.85 5.92
CA ALA A 266 -2.26 11.60 6.63
C ALA A 266 -2.16 10.12 7.02
N LEU A 267 -1.07 9.48 6.60
CA LEU A 267 -0.74 8.07 6.81
C LEU A 267 0.41 7.97 7.81
N PHE A 268 0.17 7.29 8.91
CA PHE A 268 1.16 7.08 9.96
C PHE A 268 1.53 5.60 10.01
N GLY A 269 2.77 5.26 9.59
CA GLY A 269 3.29 3.91 9.62
C GLY A 269 3.42 3.39 11.06
N HIS A 270 3.16 2.10 11.24
CA HIS A 270 3.26 1.30 12.47
C HIS A 270 2.22 1.63 13.55
N CYS A 271 2.29 2.75 14.22
CA CYS A 271 1.35 3.13 15.29
C CYS A 271 1.15 2.04 16.37
N ILE A 272 2.23 1.33 16.77
CA ILE A 272 2.16 0.18 17.66
C ILE A 272 1.90 0.64 19.11
N HIS A 273 2.68 1.63 19.56
CA HIS A 273 2.76 2.04 20.97
C HIS A 273 2.04 3.37 21.25
N LEU A 274 0.86 3.57 20.63
CA LEU A 274 0.07 4.76 20.88
C LEU A 274 -0.55 4.76 22.29
N SER A 275 -0.47 5.88 22.99
CA SER A 275 -1.32 6.18 24.14
C SER A 275 -2.78 6.38 23.74
N GLU A 276 -3.70 6.47 24.72
CA GLU A 276 -5.12 6.77 24.44
C GLU A 276 -5.28 8.16 23.80
N ARG A 277 -4.54 9.16 24.29
CA ARG A 277 -4.58 10.51 23.73
C ARG A 277 -4.14 10.54 22.25
N GLU A 278 -3.06 9.84 21.94
CA GLU A 278 -2.54 9.78 20.56
C GLU A 278 -3.53 9.11 19.62
N ALA A 279 -4.11 7.99 20.04
CA ALA A 279 -5.14 7.30 19.27
C ALA A 279 -6.42 8.16 19.10
N ASP A 280 -6.80 8.97 20.12
CA ASP A 280 -7.91 9.93 20.02
C ASP A 280 -7.58 11.04 19.02
N ALA A 281 -6.39 11.63 19.07
CA ALA A 281 -5.96 12.68 18.14
C ALA A 281 -5.98 12.21 16.68
N LEU A 282 -5.46 11.00 16.42
CA LEU A 282 -5.51 10.40 15.07
C LEU A 282 -6.95 10.13 14.63
N ALA A 283 -7.80 9.61 15.52
CA ALA A 283 -9.21 9.34 15.20
C ALA A 283 -10.01 10.63 14.97
N GLU A 284 -9.75 11.69 15.73
CA GLU A 284 -10.43 13.00 15.62
C GLU A 284 -10.05 13.72 14.33
N SER A 285 -8.79 13.70 13.96
CA SER A 285 -8.30 14.29 12.72
C SER A 285 -8.68 13.48 11.47
N GLY A 286 -9.13 12.22 11.66
CA GLY A 286 -9.38 11.28 10.58
C GLY A 286 -8.12 10.72 9.94
N SER A 287 -6.97 10.83 10.61
CA SER A 287 -5.69 10.23 10.20
C SER A 287 -5.76 8.71 10.16
N VAL A 288 -4.82 8.08 9.47
CA VAL A 288 -4.78 6.64 9.24
C VAL A 288 -3.57 6.03 9.95
N ALA A 289 -3.81 5.02 10.79
CA ALA A 289 -2.78 4.16 11.33
C ALA A 289 -2.51 2.99 10.36
N VAL A 290 -1.29 2.88 9.85
CA VAL A 290 -0.92 1.85 8.87
C VAL A 290 -0.30 0.66 9.56
N PHE A 291 -0.98 -0.48 9.50
CA PHE A 291 -0.52 -1.74 10.07
C PHE A 291 0.47 -2.44 9.13
N CYS A 292 1.71 -2.60 9.58
CA CYS A 292 2.83 -3.21 8.86
C CYS A 292 3.27 -4.52 9.53
N PRO A 293 2.46 -5.60 9.51
CA PRO A 293 2.68 -6.78 10.35
C PRO A 293 4.02 -7.45 10.12
N THR A 294 4.45 -7.59 8.87
CA THR A 294 5.70 -8.29 8.52
C THR A 294 6.93 -7.56 9.07
N SER A 295 6.96 -6.23 8.94
CA SER A 295 8.04 -5.39 9.46
C SER A 295 8.05 -5.35 10.98
N ASN A 296 6.88 -5.12 11.58
CA ASN A 296 6.75 -5.06 13.05
C ASN A 296 7.27 -6.33 13.73
N LEU A 297 7.04 -7.49 13.12
CA LEU A 297 7.53 -8.78 13.61
C LEU A 297 9.02 -8.97 13.31
N PHE A 298 9.46 -8.64 12.11
CA PHE A 298 10.84 -8.84 11.66
C PHE A 298 11.84 -8.00 12.47
N LEU A 299 11.51 -6.74 12.74
CA LEU A 299 12.33 -5.81 13.52
C LEU A 299 12.07 -5.91 15.04
N GLY A 300 11.11 -6.75 15.47
CA GLY A 300 10.78 -6.90 16.88
C GLY A 300 10.11 -5.66 17.50
N SER A 301 9.50 -4.82 16.68
CA SER A 301 8.89 -3.55 17.10
C SER A 301 7.68 -3.74 18.02
N GLY A 302 6.90 -4.81 17.83
CA GLY A 302 5.75 -5.14 18.68
C GLY A 302 4.51 -5.59 17.91
N LEU A 303 3.39 -5.70 18.61
CA LEU A 303 2.12 -6.16 18.07
C LEU A 303 1.15 -4.98 17.96
N PHE A 304 0.66 -4.74 16.73
CA PHE A 304 -0.35 -3.72 16.47
C PHE A 304 -1.70 -4.15 17.05
N ASP A 305 -2.30 -3.31 17.89
CA ASP A 305 -3.57 -3.61 18.54
C ASP A 305 -4.77 -3.18 17.66
N TYR A 306 -4.98 -3.97 16.59
CA TYR A 306 -5.99 -3.71 15.57
C TYR A 306 -7.41 -3.58 16.16
N GLN A 307 -7.76 -4.42 17.13
CA GLN A 307 -9.11 -4.44 17.70
C GLN A 307 -9.36 -3.27 18.67
N ARG A 308 -8.36 -2.89 19.47
CA ARG A 308 -8.43 -1.71 20.32
C ARG A 308 -8.76 -0.47 19.48
N TYR A 309 -8.07 -0.28 18.36
CA TYR A 309 -8.29 0.89 17.51
C TYR A 309 -9.67 0.89 16.85
N ARG A 310 -10.23 -0.27 16.57
CA ARG A 310 -11.56 -0.42 15.97
C ARG A 310 -12.73 -0.29 16.93
N ARG A 311 -12.58 -0.74 18.19
CA ARG A 311 -13.66 -0.81 19.18
C ARG A 311 -13.81 0.47 20.00
N ARG A 312 -13.01 1.48 19.72
CA ARG A 312 -13.12 2.79 20.36
C ARG A 312 -14.47 3.44 20.03
N GLY A 313 -14.94 4.34 20.90
CA GLY A 313 -16.16 5.13 20.66
C GLY A 313 -16.09 5.93 19.35
N ARG A 314 -14.86 6.36 18.96
CA ARG A 314 -14.53 6.87 17.62
C ARG A 314 -13.46 5.96 17.04
N PRO A 315 -13.80 5.07 16.09
CA PRO A 315 -12.83 4.15 15.51
C PRO A 315 -11.70 4.90 14.80
N LEU A 316 -10.47 4.45 15.02
CA LEU A 316 -9.31 4.91 14.25
C LEU A 316 -9.34 4.25 12.87
N ARG A 317 -9.11 5.04 11.83
CA ARG A 317 -8.96 4.51 10.47
C ARG A 317 -7.66 3.72 10.38
N THR A 318 -7.74 2.53 9.84
CA THR A 318 -6.58 1.63 9.70
C THR A 318 -6.37 1.26 8.25
N ALA A 319 -5.12 1.01 7.89
CA ALA A 319 -4.71 0.46 6.61
C ALA A 319 -3.76 -0.73 6.82
N LEU A 320 -3.51 -1.52 5.79
CA LEU A 320 -2.60 -2.66 5.79
C LEU A 320 -1.51 -2.45 4.76
N ALA A 321 -0.26 -2.73 5.11
CA ALA A 321 0.88 -2.49 4.24
C ALA A 321 1.99 -3.53 4.40
N THR A 322 2.81 -3.68 3.36
CA THR A 322 3.99 -4.56 3.37
C THR A 322 5.15 -3.98 4.15
N ASP A 323 5.32 -2.66 4.05
CA ASP A 323 6.53 -1.96 4.53
C ASP A 323 7.81 -2.58 3.97
N VAL A 324 7.84 -2.92 2.70
CA VAL A 324 9.08 -3.32 2.01
C VAL A 324 10.13 -2.24 2.19
N GLY A 325 11.16 -2.46 2.78
CA GLY A 325 12.31 -3.21 3.18
C GLY A 325 12.41 -3.61 4.66
N GLY A 326 11.80 -2.94 5.65
CA GLY A 326 11.64 -3.52 6.99
C GLY A 326 10.71 -4.74 6.93
N GLY A 327 9.65 -4.69 6.12
CA GLY A 327 8.86 -5.86 5.74
C GLY A 327 9.61 -6.80 4.81
N THR A 328 9.33 -8.10 4.93
CA THR A 328 10.16 -9.17 4.37
C THR A 328 9.71 -9.68 3.00
N ASN A 329 8.65 -9.11 2.43
CA ASN A 329 8.12 -9.50 1.11
C ASN A 329 7.26 -8.39 0.49
N TYR A 330 6.93 -8.54 -0.80
CA TYR A 330 6.09 -7.62 -1.58
C TYR A 330 4.61 -8.05 -1.62
N SER A 331 4.29 -9.23 -1.07
CA SER A 331 2.98 -9.84 -1.25
C SER A 331 1.98 -9.37 -0.20
N MET A 332 0.90 -8.72 -0.64
CA MET A 332 -0.23 -8.40 0.23
C MET A 332 -0.93 -9.67 0.77
N LEU A 333 -0.88 -10.80 0.06
CA LEU A 333 -1.38 -12.09 0.58
C LEU A 333 -0.59 -12.53 1.82
N ARG A 334 0.76 -12.48 1.73
CA ARG A 334 1.63 -12.76 2.88
C ARG A 334 1.46 -11.75 4.01
N THR A 335 1.27 -10.51 3.68
CA THR A 335 1.00 -9.45 4.66
C THR A 335 -0.31 -9.69 5.42
N MET A 336 -1.36 -10.15 4.74
CA MET A 336 -2.61 -10.57 5.38
C MET A 336 -2.42 -11.80 6.30
N ASP A 337 -1.59 -12.78 5.92
CA ASP A 337 -1.25 -13.95 6.75
C ASP A 337 -0.55 -13.52 8.05
N GLU A 338 0.46 -12.69 7.96
CA GLU A 338 1.14 -12.16 9.15
C GLU A 338 0.21 -11.30 10.01
N GLY A 339 -0.62 -10.45 9.38
CA GLY A 339 -1.64 -9.67 10.08
C GLY A 339 -2.64 -10.55 10.86
N TYR A 340 -3.09 -11.66 10.26
CA TYR A 340 -3.92 -12.65 10.95
C TYR A 340 -3.22 -13.23 12.19
N LYS A 341 -1.95 -13.59 12.07
CA LYS A 341 -1.17 -14.19 13.18
C LYS A 341 -0.96 -13.17 14.31
N VAL A 342 -0.61 -11.91 13.99
CA VAL A 342 -0.47 -10.85 14.98
C VAL A 342 -1.77 -10.63 15.76
N ILE A 343 -2.90 -10.54 15.07
CA ILE A 343 -4.21 -10.37 15.68
C ILE A 343 -4.60 -11.61 16.52
N ALA A 344 -4.24 -12.81 16.03
CA ALA A 344 -4.48 -14.05 16.77
C ALA A 344 -3.67 -14.14 18.07
N LEU A 345 -2.43 -13.62 18.10
CA LEU A 345 -1.61 -13.50 19.31
C LEU A 345 -2.24 -12.60 20.36
N SER A 346 -3.00 -11.59 19.96
CA SER A 346 -3.77 -10.72 20.87
C SER A 346 -5.09 -11.34 21.32
N GLY A 347 -5.35 -12.63 21.03
CA GLY A 347 -6.56 -13.36 21.40
C GLY A 347 -7.80 -13.07 20.54
N GLU A 348 -7.61 -12.37 19.43
CA GLU A 348 -8.65 -11.94 18.50
C GLU A 348 -8.57 -12.71 17.17
N LYS A 349 -9.56 -12.51 16.30
CA LYS A 349 -9.54 -13.09 14.95
C LYS A 349 -9.86 -12.02 13.91
N LEU A 350 -9.04 -11.95 12.88
CA LEU A 350 -9.36 -11.26 11.64
C LEU A 350 -9.89 -12.29 10.65
N ASP A 351 -11.14 -12.14 10.24
CA ASP A 351 -11.72 -13.06 9.27
C ASP A 351 -11.22 -12.77 7.84
N PRO A 352 -11.24 -13.75 6.92
CA PRO A 352 -10.69 -13.60 5.59
C PRO A 352 -11.42 -12.55 4.73
N LEU A 353 -12.74 -12.34 4.93
CA LEU A 353 -13.46 -11.28 4.23
C LEU A 353 -12.96 -9.91 4.68
N GLY A 354 -12.74 -9.72 5.98
CA GLY A 354 -12.17 -8.51 6.55
C GLY A 354 -10.74 -8.24 6.08
N SER A 355 -9.93 -9.30 5.90
CA SER A 355 -8.56 -9.20 5.37
C SER A 355 -8.54 -8.73 3.92
N PHE A 356 -9.31 -9.36 3.03
CA PHE A 356 -9.38 -8.98 1.63
C PHE A 356 -10.06 -7.61 1.43
N TRP A 357 -11.08 -7.30 2.23
CA TRP A 357 -11.64 -5.94 2.26
C TRP A 357 -10.56 -4.92 2.60
N GLN A 358 -9.74 -5.19 3.62
CA GLN A 358 -8.67 -4.26 4.04
C GLN A 358 -7.63 -4.06 2.93
N ALA A 359 -7.19 -5.14 2.27
CA ALA A 359 -6.19 -5.08 1.21
C ALA A 359 -6.69 -4.47 -0.12
N THR A 360 -8.00 -4.23 -0.25
CA THR A 360 -8.64 -3.66 -1.44
C THR A 360 -9.40 -2.37 -1.08
N ARG A 361 -10.72 -2.45 -0.88
CA ARG A 361 -11.58 -1.30 -0.59
C ARG A 361 -11.16 -0.56 0.69
N GLY A 362 -10.79 -1.27 1.75
CA GLY A 362 -10.38 -0.66 3.02
C GLY A 362 -9.13 0.22 2.87
N ASN A 363 -8.14 -0.23 2.12
CA ASN A 363 -6.95 0.57 1.80
C ASN A 363 -7.28 1.73 0.86
N ALA A 364 -8.20 1.55 -0.11
CA ALA A 364 -8.69 2.64 -0.95
C ALA A 364 -9.42 3.72 -0.13
N GLU A 365 -10.26 3.33 0.85
CA GLU A 365 -10.90 4.25 1.79
C GLU A 365 -9.86 4.97 2.66
N ALA A 366 -8.81 4.26 3.13
CA ALA A 366 -7.71 4.83 3.89
C ALA A 366 -6.96 5.90 3.09
N LEU A 367 -6.68 5.64 1.82
CA LEU A 367 -6.07 6.61 0.89
C LEU A 367 -7.05 7.72 0.43
N SER A 368 -8.34 7.66 0.82
CA SER A 368 -9.38 8.57 0.31
C SER A 368 -9.54 8.51 -1.22
N LEU A 369 -9.40 7.31 -1.80
CA LEU A 369 -9.44 7.04 -3.24
C LEU A 369 -10.51 6.00 -3.63
N VAL A 370 -11.44 5.64 -2.73
CA VAL A 370 -12.45 4.59 -2.96
C VAL A 370 -13.39 4.88 -4.13
N GLU A 371 -13.56 6.14 -4.52
CA GLU A 371 -14.32 6.55 -5.71
C GLU A 371 -13.62 6.18 -7.03
N ARG A 372 -12.35 5.75 -6.96
CA ARG A 372 -11.54 5.41 -8.13
C ARG A 372 -11.09 3.97 -8.15
N ILE A 373 -10.66 3.42 -7.00
CA ILE A 373 -9.99 2.12 -6.89
C ILE A 373 -10.55 1.30 -5.72
N GLY A 374 -10.16 0.02 -5.66
CA GLY A 374 -10.49 -0.88 -4.56
C GLY A 374 -11.86 -1.53 -4.67
N THR A 375 -12.59 -1.30 -5.78
CA THR A 375 -13.87 -1.96 -6.10
C THR A 375 -13.91 -2.39 -7.57
N LEU A 376 -14.86 -3.29 -7.92
CA LEU A 376 -15.17 -3.66 -9.28
C LEU A 376 -16.46 -2.96 -9.77
N ASP A 377 -16.75 -1.77 -9.25
CA ASP A 377 -17.94 -1.01 -9.62
C ASP A 377 -17.77 -0.32 -11.00
N GLU A 378 -18.87 -0.11 -11.69
CA GLU A 378 -18.88 0.69 -12.91
C GLU A 378 -18.34 2.10 -12.62
N GLY A 379 -17.41 2.58 -13.43
CA GLY A 379 -16.71 3.86 -13.26
C GLY A 379 -15.38 3.76 -12.49
N SER A 380 -15.09 2.65 -11.80
CA SER A 380 -13.78 2.45 -11.16
C SER A 380 -12.67 2.30 -12.20
N ASP A 381 -11.45 2.67 -11.83
CA ASP A 381 -10.25 2.35 -12.59
C ASP A 381 -10.15 0.81 -12.72
N ALA A 382 -9.82 0.32 -13.90
CA ALA A 382 -9.73 -1.12 -14.18
C ALA A 382 -8.41 -1.71 -13.65
N ASP A 383 -8.20 -1.59 -12.34
CA ASP A 383 -7.12 -2.18 -11.58
C ASP A 383 -7.61 -3.48 -10.95
N ILE A 384 -7.11 -4.62 -11.44
CA ILE A 384 -7.70 -5.92 -11.18
C ILE A 384 -6.60 -6.94 -10.91
N VAL A 385 -6.85 -7.87 -9.97
CA VAL A 385 -6.03 -9.06 -9.75
C VAL A 385 -6.85 -10.31 -9.97
N VAL A 386 -6.25 -11.30 -10.62
CA VAL A 386 -6.83 -12.63 -10.84
C VAL A 386 -6.05 -13.64 -10.02
N LEU A 387 -6.74 -14.37 -9.14
CA LEU A 387 -6.14 -15.31 -8.19
C LEU A 387 -6.60 -16.75 -8.45
N ASP A 388 -5.62 -17.67 -8.44
CA ASP A 388 -5.84 -19.13 -8.47
C ASP A 388 -5.62 -19.75 -7.08
N SER A 389 -6.69 -20.22 -6.46
CA SER A 389 -6.64 -20.95 -5.19
C SER A 389 -6.09 -22.38 -5.31
N GLY A 390 -5.74 -22.81 -6.52
CA GLY A 390 -5.12 -24.10 -6.84
C GLY A 390 -3.69 -24.00 -7.37
N ALA A 391 -3.03 -22.86 -7.26
CA ALA A 391 -1.74 -22.58 -7.90
C ALA A 391 -0.62 -23.54 -7.53
N THR A 392 -0.59 -24.04 -6.30
CA THR A 392 0.42 -25.00 -5.83
C THR A 392 -0.19 -26.37 -5.53
N PRO A 393 0.62 -27.48 -5.50
CA PRO A 393 0.10 -28.80 -5.10
C PRO A 393 -0.60 -28.79 -3.74
N SER A 394 -0.05 -28.10 -2.74
CA SER A 394 -0.65 -28.00 -1.41
C SER A 394 -1.98 -27.25 -1.42
N MET A 395 -2.09 -26.19 -2.21
CA MET A 395 -3.34 -25.44 -2.36
C MET A 395 -4.40 -26.30 -3.06
N ARG A 396 -4.05 -27.04 -4.11
CA ARG A 396 -4.98 -27.96 -4.81
C ARG A 396 -5.57 -29.01 -3.87
N ILE A 397 -4.74 -29.69 -3.08
CA ILE A 397 -5.21 -30.69 -2.11
C ILE A 397 -6.11 -30.04 -1.05
N ARG A 398 -5.74 -28.87 -0.51
CA ARG A 398 -6.59 -28.16 0.48
C ARG A 398 -7.91 -27.72 -0.13
N ARG A 399 -7.91 -27.26 -1.39
CA ARG A 399 -9.10 -26.81 -2.12
C ARG A 399 -10.17 -27.87 -2.24
N GLU A 400 -9.82 -29.18 -2.30
CA GLU A 400 -10.78 -30.28 -2.35
C GLU A 400 -11.71 -30.35 -1.12
N ARG A 401 -11.32 -29.68 -0.03
CA ARG A 401 -12.09 -29.66 1.24
C ARG A 401 -12.71 -28.30 1.53
N ILE A 402 -12.62 -27.35 0.59
CA ILE A 402 -13.21 -26.01 0.72
C ILE A 402 -14.70 -26.09 0.38
N THR A 403 -15.53 -25.51 1.24
CA THR A 403 -16.99 -25.51 1.12
C THR A 403 -17.59 -24.10 1.04
N SER A 404 -16.77 -23.06 1.21
CA SER A 404 -17.22 -21.67 1.18
C SER A 404 -16.17 -20.72 0.59
N LEU A 405 -16.64 -19.58 0.08
CA LEU A 405 -15.76 -18.48 -0.38
C LEU A 405 -14.80 -18.03 0.72
N ALA A 406 -15.28 -17.92 1.96
CA ALA A 406 -14.45 -17.49 3.09
C ALA A 406 -13.27 -18.44 3.35
N GLU A 407 -13.50 -19.78 3.24
CA GLU A 407 -12.42 -20.77 3.34
C GLU A 407 -11.42 -20.66 2.17
N GLU A 408 -11.90 -20.36 0.97
CA GLU A 408 -11.04 -20.16 -0.20
C GLU A 408 -10.17 -18.89 -0.05
N LEU A 409 -10.75 -17.79 0.41
CA LEU A 409 -10.01 -16.57 0.70
C LEU A 409 -8.98 -16.81 1.81
N PHE A 410 -9.32 -17.59 2.84
CA PHE A 410 -8.37 -17.94 3.89
C PHE A 410 -7.23 -18.83 3.38
N LEU A 411 -7.50 -19.73 2.44
CA LEU A 411 -6.46 -20.51 1.74
C LEU A 411 -5.52 -19.58 0.95
N LEU A 412 -6.08 -18.67 0.16
CA LEU A 412 -5.29 -17.68 -0.61
C LEU A 412 -4.44 -16.80 0.30
N GLN A 413 -5.02 -16.28 1.38
CA GLN A 413 -4.32 -15.46 2.36
C GLN A 413 -3.14 -16.20 3.02
N THR A 414 -3.34 -17.50 3.35
CA THR A 414 -2.38 -18.25 4.19
C THR A 414 -1.30 -18.96 3.38
N LEU A 415 -1.64 -19.49 2.21
CA LEU A 415 -0.72 -20.25 1.35
C LEU A 415 -0.39 -19.56 0.03
N GLY A 416 -1.10 -18.46 -0.31
CA GLY A 416 -0.89 -17.75 -1.55
C GLY A 416 0.39 -16.91 -1.53
N ASP A 417 0.99 -16.78 -2.72
CA ASP A 417 2.10 -15.90 -3.05
C ASP A 417 1.98 -15.47 -4.52
N ASP A 418 3.05 -15.00 -5.15
CA ASP A 418 3.09 -14.59 -6.57
C ASP A 418 2.61 -15.69 -7.53
N ARG A 419 2.76 -16.97 -7.17
CA ARG A 419 2.27 -18.10 -7.96
C ARG A 419 0.75 -18.19 -8.00
N ALA A 420 0.08 -17.68 -6.97
CA ALA A 420 -1.39 -17.59 -6.92
C ALA A 420 -1.92 -16.42 -7.77
N VAL A 421 -1.09 -15.45 -8.12
CA VAL A 421 -1.47 -14.35 -9.01
C VAL A 421 -1.37 -14.80 -10.45
N VAL A 422 -2.50 -15.03 -11.10
CA VAL A 422 -2.59 -15.46 -12.51
C VAL A 422 -2.31 -14.28 -13.42
N GLU A 423 -2.96 -13.15 -13.16
CA GLU A 423 -2.79 -11.92 -13.93
C GLU A 423 -3.04 -10.70 -13.04
N THR A 424 -2.39 -9.61 -13.38
CA THR A 424 -2.61 -8.29 -12.81
C THR A 424 -2.93 -7.32 -13.94
N TYR A 425 -4.08 -6.68 -13.88
CA TYR A 425 -4.46 -5.62 -14.83
C TYR A 425 -4.24 -4.26 -14.20
N VAL A 426 -3.49 -3.42 -14.88
CA VAL A 426 -3.26 -2.03 -14.52
C VAL A 426 -3.94 -1.15 -15.56
N SER A 427 -4.89 -0.33 -15.12
CA SER A 427 -5.67 0.53 -16.04
C SER A 427 -6.25 -0.28 -17.23
N GLY A 428 -6.78 -1.49 -16.94
CA GLY A 428 -7.41 -2.38 -17.90
C GLY A 428 -6.48 -3.13 -18.86
N ARG A 429 -5.16 -3.05 -18.65
CA ARG A 429 -4.16 -3.74 -19.49
C ARG A 429 -3.51 -4.88 -18.71
N PRO A 430 -3.36 -6.07 -19.31
CA PRO A 430 -2.59 -7.15 -18.69
C PRO A 430 -1.14 -6.68 -18.47
N ALA A 431 -0.64 -6.87 -17.27
CA ALA A 431 0.67 -6.37 -16.89
C ALA A 431 1.62 -7.50 -16.44
N LYS A 432 1.14 -8.47 -15.65
CA LYS A 432 1.98 -9.57 -15.16
C LYS A 432 2.44 -10.48 -16.31
N SER A 433 1.56 -10.92 -17.17
CA SER A 433 1.91 -11.78 -18.32
C SER A 433 2.87 -11.11 -19.30
N VAL A 434 2.78 -9.78 -19.46
CA VAL A 434 3.74 -9.01 -20.26
C VAL A 434 5.12 -9.03 -19.62
N LEU A 435 5.24 -8.85 -18.31
CA LEU A 435 6.52 -8.93 -17.58
C LEU A 435 7.12 -10.34 -17.64
N ASP A 436 6.30 -11.38 -17.49
CA ASP A 436 6.76 -12.76 -17.55
C ASP A 436 7.22 -13.15 -18.97
N GLY A 437 6.53 -12.63 -20.00
CA GLY A 437 6.94 -12.78 -21.40
C GLY A 437 8.29 -12.12 -21.71
N LEU A 438 8.55 -10.94 -21.14
CA LEU A 438 9.84 -10.25 -21.28
C LEU A 438 10.98 -11.01 -20.57
N ALA A 439 10.71 -11.60 -19.41
CA ALA A 439 11.69 -12.38 -18.65
C ALA A 439 12.04 -13.71 -19.34
N ALA A 440 11.14 -14.29 -20.13
CA ALA A 440 11.32 -15.54 -20.86
C ALA A 440 12.02 -15.34 -22.22
N ALA A 441 12.17 -14.10 -22.71
CA ALA A 441 12.87 -13.81 -23.95
C ALA A 441 14.37 -14.12 -23.79
N PRO A 442 15.00 -14.87 -24.71
CA PRO A 442 16.44 -15.13 -24.63
C PRO A 442 17.22 -13.81 -24.76
N VAL A 443 18.20 -13.62 -23.88
CA VAL A 443 19.14 -12.48 -23.88
C VAL A 443 20.05 -12.55 -25.10
#